data_2553e84f6fe36ea19397150bae7af559
#
_entry.id   2553e84f6fe36ea19397150bae7af559
#
_cell.length_a   1.000
_cell.length_b   1.000
_cell.length_c   1.000
_cell.angle_alpha   90.00
_cell.angle_beta   90.00
_cell.angle_gamma   90.00
#
_symmetry.space_group_name_H-M   'P 1'
#
loop_
_entity.id
_entity.type
_entity.pdbx_description
1 polymer ?
#
loop_
_entity_poly.entity_id
_entity_poly.type
_entity_poly.pdbx_seq_one_letter_code
_entity_poly.pdbx_strand_id
1 'polypeptide(L)'
;EAAINVLCAYMGIFDSDFIGNIPHTEAAQALHGGTLTPKYDSVESLYNLWLSNLDAAIVTFTTAQNQVFNTQQDAIYNGQKDKWAKLANSLKLKIAARLISQDRAKAIQIAEQVAKASCGVLDGEADDFLFNKASYNSSNQDKTYHWSNGILQSVGGSKTLIDLMVSN
;
A
#
# COMPACT_ATOMS: atom_id res chain seq x y z
N GLU A 1 -0.17 14.78 3.53
CA GLU A 1 0.82 14.41 2.49
C GLU A 1 1.43 13.04 2.78
N ALA A 2 1.98 12.76 3.98
CA ALA A 2 2.61 11.48 4.31
C ALA A 2 1.69 10.26 4.09
N ALA A 3 0.43 10.31 4.54
CA ALA A 3 -0.54 9.24 4.32
C ALA A 3 -0.86 9.02 2.83
N ILE A 4 -0.93 10.10 2.05
CA ILE A 4 -1.13 10.02 0.60
C ILE A 4 0.06 9.31 -0.05
N ASN A 5 1.28 9.61 0.34
CA ASN A 5 2.47 8.94 -0.17
C ASN A 5 2.47 7.43 0.14
N VAL A 6 2.00 7.04 1.33
CA VAL A 6 1.83 5.62 1.70
C VAL A 6 0.78 4.95 0.81
N LEU A 7 -0.37 5.60 0.57
CA LEU A 7 -1.41 5.09 -0.32
C LEU A 7 -0.93 4.98 -1.77
N CYS A 8 -0.21 6.00 -2.26
CA CYS A 8 0.39 5.96 -3.60
C CYS A 8 1.38 4.79 -3.75
N ALA A 9 2.22 4.56 -2.73
CA ALA A 9 3.12 3.41 -2.74
C ALA A 9 2.35 2.09 -2.71
N TYR A 10 1.31 1.97 -1.87
CA TYR A 10 0.47 0.77 -1.79
C TYR A 10 -0.15 0.42 -3.15
N MET A 11 -0.84 1.39 -3.77
CA MET A 11 -1.48 1.21 -5.07
C MET A 11 -0.47 0.98 -6.18
N GLY A 12 0.62 1.76 -6.20
CA GLY A 12 1.65 1.64 -7.22
C GLY A 12 2.37 0.28 -7.20
N ILE A 13 2.64 -0.28 -6.02
CA ILE A 13 3.18 -1.64 -5.88
C ILE A 13 2.21 -2.65 -6.48
N PHE A 14 0.91 -2.53 -6.16
CA PHE A 14 -0.12 -3.40 -6.69
C PHE A 14 -0.20 -3.31 -8.22
N ASP A 15 -0.25 -2.11 -8.78
CA ASP A 15 -0.33 -1.89 -10.22
C ASP A 15 0.92 -2.42 -10.94
N SER A 16 2.12 -2.19 -10.36
CA SER A 16 3.38 -2.68 -10.93
C SER A 16 3.50 -4.20 -10.91
N ASP A 17 2.86 -4.89 -9.97
CA ASP A 17 2.82 -6.35 -9.94
C ASP A 17 2.06 -6.94 -11.14
N PHE A 18 1.03 -6.24 -11.63
CA PHE A 18 0.22 -6.69 -12.76
C PHE A 18 0.72 -6.21 -14.12
N ILE A 19 1.20 -4.96 -14.19
CA ILE A 19 1.48 -4.28 -15.47
C ILE A 19 2.99 -4.18 -15.72
N GLY A 20 3.81 -4.19 -14.67
CA GLY A 20 5.23 -3.91 -14.75
C GLY A 20 5.50 -2.41 -14.70
N ASN A 21 6.14 -1.86 -15.73
CA ASN A 21 6.37 -0.41 -15.82
C ASN A 21 5.04 0.33 -15.95
N ILE A 22 4.85 1.40 -15.18
CA ILE A 22 3.65 2.21 -15.17
C ILE A 22 3.97 3.70 -15.29
N PRO A 23 3.09 4.52 -15.87
CA PRO A 23 3.24 5.97 -15.82
C PRO A 23 2.91 6.44 -14.39
N HIS A 24 3.89 7.00 -13.69
CA HIS A 24 3.74 7.46 -12.31
C HIS A 24 4.21 8.89 -12.11
N THR A 25 5.45 9.20 -12.50
CA THR A 25 6.05 10.52 -12.24
C THR A 25 5.41 11.65 -13.04
N GLU A 26 4.93 11.37 -14.23
CA GLU A 26 4.24 12.33 -15.10
C GLU A 26 2.72 12.12 -15.14
N ALA A 27 2.20 11.13 -14.39
CA ALA A 27 0.78 10.80 -14.40
C ALA A 27 -0.08 11.94 -13.84
N ALA A 28 -1.30 12.08 -14.38
CA ALA A 28 -2.31 13.04 -13.94
C ALA A 28 -1.91 14.53 -13.99
N GLN A 29 -0.80 14.90 -14.64
CA GLN A 29 -0.32 16.29 -14.70
C GLN A 29 -0.95 17.11 -15.82
N ALA A 30 -1.70 16.48 -16.73
CA ALA A 30 -2.30 17.18 -17.88
C ALA A 30 -3.20 18.35 -17.49
N LEU A 31 -3.96 18.24 -16.40
CA LEU A 31 -4.80 19.33 -15.86
C LEU A 31 -4.01 20.54 -15.35
N HIS A 32 -2.71 20.36 -15.10
CA HIS A 32 -1.82 21.40 -14.61
C HIS A 32 -0.79 21.82 -15.66
N GLY A 33 -1.08 21.60 -16.93
CA GLY A 33 -0.19 21.96 -18.05
C GLY A 33 0.92 20.95 -18.35
N GLY A 34 0.87 19.76 -17.73
CA GLY A 34 1.77 18.65 -18.02
C GLY A 34 1.40 17.88 -19.30
N THR A 35 2.10 16.80 -19.57
CA THR A 35 1.93 15.99 -20.76
C THR A 35 0.63 15.20 -20.75
N LEU A 36 0.01 15.01 -21.93
CA LEU A 36 -1.11 14.10 -22.18
C LEU A 36 -0.63 12.65 -22.42
N THR A 37 0.67 12.48 -22.67
CA THR A 37 1.29 11.19 -22.97
C THR A 37 2.44 10.96 -21.99
N PRO A 38 2.13 10.60 -20.72
CA PRO A 38 3.17 10.38 -19.73
C PRO A 38 4.03 9.18 -20.11
N LYS A 39 5.33 9.25 -19.83
CA LYS A 39 6.23 8.13 -20.03
C LYS A 39 6.02 7.07 -18.96
N TYR A 40 6.40 5.85 -19.29
CA TYR A 40 6.41 4.73 -18.35
C TYR A 40 7.71 4.77 -17.51
N ASP A 41 7.57 4.81 -16.21
CA ASP A 41 8.67 4.67 -15.27
C ASP A 41 9.01 3.19 -15.07
N SER A 42 10.29 2.87 -14.91
CA SER A 42 10.70 1.50 -14.62
C SER A 42 10.32 1.09 -13.19
N VAL A 43 9.99 -0.18 -13.00
CA VAL A 43 9.68 -0.73 -11.66
C VAL A 43 10.81 -0.46 -10.67
N GLU A 44 12.07 -0.55 -11.11
CA GLU A 44 13.22 -0.25 -10.28
C GLU A 44 13.24 1.21 -9.80
N SER A 45 13.01 2.16 -10.71
CA SER A 45 12.95 3.59 -10.37
C SER A 45 11.79 3.89 -9.41
N LEU A 46 10.64 3.23 -9.63
CA LEU A 46 9.46 3.37 -8.79
C LEU A 46 9.69 2.80 -7.38
N TYR A 47 10.32 1.64 -7.24
CA TYR A 47 10.67 1.10 -5.93
C TYR A 47 11.61 2.01 -5.16
N ASN A 48 12.58 2.62 -5.81
CA ASN A 48 13.47 3.60 -5.18
C ASN A 48 12.70 4.84 -4.70
N LEU A 49 11.81 5.36 -5.53
CA LEU A 49 10.95 6.49 -5.20
C LEU A 49 10.03 6.18 -4.02
N TRP A 50 9.33 5.04 -4.07
CA TRP A 50 8.41 4.66 -3.00
C TRP A 50 9.12 4.35 -1.70
N LEU A 51 10.28 3.71 -1.71
CA LEU A 51 11.10 3.52 -0.50
C LEU A 51 11.46 4.85 0.15
N SER A 52 11.91 5.82 -0.64
CA SER A 52 12.22 7.17 -0.15
C SER A 52 11.00 7.87 0.45
N ASN A 53 9.84 7.78 -0.24
CA ASN A 53 8.58 8.37 0.24
C ASN A 53 8.07 7.69 1.52
N LEU A 54 8.21 6.37 1.62
CA LEU A 54 7.84 5.62 2.82
C LEU A 54 8.74 5.96 4.01
N ASP A 55 10.05 6.14 3.80
CA ASP A 55 10.97 6.59 4.84
C ASP A 55 10.60 7.97 5.36
N ALA A 56 10.33 8.91 4.45
CA ALA A 56 9.89 10.26 4.81
C ALA A 56 8.54 10.24 5.57
N ALA A 57 7.62 9.37 5.15
CA ALA A 57 6.34 9.20 5.82
C ALA A 57 6.51 8.63 7.25
N ILE A 58 7.35 7.61 7.44
CA ILE A 58 7.66 7.03 8.76
C ILE A 58 8.23 8.11 9.69
N VAL A 59 9.20 8.89 9.21
CA VAL A 59 9.77 10.01 10.00
C VAL A 59 8.67 10.99 10.39
N THR A 60 7.80 11.38 9.45
CA THR A 60 6.70 12.30 9.72
C THR A 60 5.75 11.75 10.79
N PHE A 61 5.33 10.48 10.68
CA PHE A 61 4.39 9.89 11.64
C PHE A 61 5.00 9.67 13.02
N THR A 62 6.30 9.38 13.11
CA THR A 62 6.98 9.12 14.38
C THR A 62 7.43 10.39 15.10
N THR A 63 7.72 11.47 14.37
CA THR A 63 8.21 12.73 14.95
C THR A 63 7.13 13.79 15.15
N ALA A 64 6.01 13.73 14.42
CA ALA A 64 4.94 14.69 14.53
C ALA A 64 4.31 14.67 15.93
N GLN A 65 4.39 15.79 16.65
CA GLN A 65 3.83 15.93 17.99
C GLN A 65 2.31 16.09 17.97
N ASN A 66 1.77 16.70 16.91
CA ASN A 66 0.35 16.94 16.75
C ASN A 66 -0.25 15.99 15.70
N GLN A 67 -1.49 15.60 15.91
CA GLN A 67 -2.26 14.86 14.92
C GLN A 67 -2.54 15.76 13.73
N VAL A 68 -2.10 15.32 12.53
CA VAL A 68 -2.11 16.16 11.32
C VAL A 68 -3.42 16.03 10.54
N PHE A 69 -4.22 14.99 10.80
CA PHE A 69 -5.52 14.81 10.17
C PHE A 69 -6.59 14.35 11.15
N ASN A 70 -7.81 14.80 10.88
CA ASN A 70 -8.97 14.53 11.71
C ASN A 70 -9.36 13.04 11.60
N THR A 71 -9.81 12.45 12.70
CA THR A 71 -10.38 11.11 12.74
C THR A 71 -11.48 10.88 11.69
N GLN A 72 -12.25 11.90 11.37
CA GLN A 72 -13.31 11.84 10.36
C GLN A 72 -12.80 11.84 8.92
N GLN A 73 -11.55 12.24 8.70
CA GLN A 73 -10.93 12.28 7.37
C GLN A 73 -10.13 11.00 7.06
N ASP A 74 -9.82 10.22 8.08
CA ASP A 74 -9.11 8.95 7.96
C ASP A 74 -10.07 7.78 8.19
N ALA A 75 -10.61 7.27 7.09
CA ALA A 75 -11.53 6.15 7.10
C ALA A 75 -10.87 4.79 7.37
N ILE A 76 -9.54 4.74 7.49
CA ILE A 76 -8.77 3.51 7.67
C ILE A 76 -8.37 3.34 9.13
N TYR A 77 -7.58 4.28 9.65
CA TYR A 77 -7.00 4.21 10.99
C TYR A 77 -7.52 5.28 11.96
N ASN A 78 -8.55 6.04 11.57
CA ASN A 78 -9.13 7.10 12.42
C ASN A 78 -8.08 8.10 12.95
N GLY A 79 -7.10 8.43 12.12
CA GLY A 79 -6.04 9.37 12.46
C GLY A 79 -4.93 8.81 13.35
N GLN A 80 -4.85 7.50 13.55
CA GLN A 80 -3.81 6.85 14.34
C GLN A 80 -2.51 6.77 13.52
N LYS A 81 -1.63 7.74 13.75
CA LYS A 81 -0.38 7.91 13.00
C LYS A 81 0.61 6.76 13.17
N ASP A 82 0.61 6.09 14.32
CA ASP A 82 1.42 4.91 14.60
C ASP A 82 1.08 3.73 13.68
N LYS A 83 -0.19 3.53 13.39
CA LYS A 83 -0.62 2.50 12.43
C LYS A 83 -0.23 2.84 10.99
N TRP A 84 -0.28 4.12 10.63
CA TRP A 84 0.24 4.57 9.34
C TRP A 84 1.75 4.34 9.21
N ALA A 85 2.51 4.55 10.29
CA ALA A 85 3.94 4.25 10.31
C ALA A 85 4.22 2.75 10.16
N LYS A 86 3.47 1.89 10.86
CA LYS A 86 3.54 0.43 10.73
C LYS A 86 3.22 -0.03 9.30
N LEU A 87 2.15 0.52 8.70
CA LEU A 87 1.79 0.23 7.30
C LEU A 87 2.93 0.61 6.35
N ALA A 88 3.47 1.82 6.49
CA ALA A 88 4.58 2.28 5.65
C ALA A 88 5.79 1.34 5.77
N ASN A 89 6.15 0.94 6.98
CA ASN A 89 7.25 0.01 7.23
C ASN A 89 6.98 -1.39 6.66
N SER A 90 5.73 -1.86 6.73
CA SER A 90 5.30 -3.14 6.13
C SER A 90 5.35 -3.11 4.60
N LEU A 91 5.03 -1.97 3.98
CA LEU A 91 5.18 -1.80 2.53
C LEU A 91 6.63 -1.84 2.07
N LYS A 92 7.57 -1.32 2.88
CA LYS A 92 9.02 -1.48 2.60
C LYS A 92 9.41 -2.95 2.58
N LEU A 93 8.92 -3.75 3.54
CA LEU A 93 9.16 -5.18 3.57
C LEU A 93 8.55 -5.88 2.34
N LYS A 94 7.37 -5.43 1.90
CA LYS A 94 6.71 -5.93 0.68
C LYS A 94 7.56 -5.65 -0.57
N ILE A 95 8.20 -4.48 -0.68
CA ILE A 95 9.15 -4.17 -1.76
C ILE A 95 10.40 -5.06 -1.64
N ALA A 96 10.95 -5.22 -0.44
CA ALA A 96 12.11 -6.08 -0.22
C ALA A 96 11.86 -7.52 -0.69
N ALA A 97 10.68 -8.08 -0.39
CA ALA A 97 10.30 -9.42 -0.83
C ALA A 97 10.29 -9.55 -2.38
N ARG A 98 9.92 -8.49 -3.10
CA ARG A 98 9.95 -8.49 -4.57
C ARG A 98 11.35 -8.37 -5.14
N LEU A 99 12.23 -7.68 -4.44
CA LEU A 99 13.62 -7.51 -4.85
C LEU A 99 14.48 -8.75 -4.62
N ILE A 100 14.03 -9.73 -3.83
CA ILE A 100 14.87 -10.83 -3.36
C ILE A 100 15.51 -11.65 -4.49
N SER A 101 14.83 -11.76 -5.62
CA SER A 101 15.33 -12.49 -6.81
C SER A 101 16.17 -11.62 -7.75
N GLN A 102 16.02 -10.30 -7.70
CA GLN A 102 16.65 -9.35 -8.60
C GLN A 102 17.89 -8.68 -7.95
N ASP A 103 17.72 -8.23 -6.72
CA ASP A 103 18.77 -7.60 -5.91
C ASP A 103 18.65 -8.05 -4.45
N ARG A 104 19.22 -9.23 -4.18
CA ARG A 104 19.18 -9.84 -2.86
C ARG A 104 19.87 -8.99 -1.79
N ALA A 105 20.96 -8.30 -2.14
CA ALA A 105 21.69 -7.48 -1.18
C ALA A 105 20.83 -6.30 -0.69
N LYS A 106 20.20 -5.61 -1.61
CA LYS A 106 19.28 -4.52 -1.31
C LYS A 106 18.03 -4.99 -0.56
N ALA A 107 17.48 -6.15 -0.94
CA ALA A 107 16.35 -6.74 -0.23
C ALA A 107 16.67 -7.01 1.24
N ILE A 108 17.83 -7.61 1.53
CA ILE A 108 18.29 -7.86 2.90
C ILE A 108 18.51 -6.54 3.66
N GLN A 109 19.15 -5.57 3.04
CA GLN A 109 19.37 -4.25 3.66
C GLN A 109 18.04 -3.59 4.06
N ILE A 110 17.04 -3.62 3.19
CA ILE A 110 15.70 -3.06 3.49
C ILE A 110 15.05 -3.85 4.64
N ALA A 111 15.10 -5.18 4.60
CA ALA A 111 14.52 -6.02 5.65
C ALA A 111 15.17 -5.76 7.03
N GLU A 112 16.50 -5.58 7.08
CA GLU A 112 17.20 -5.20 8.31
C GLU A 112 16.78 -3.81 8.82
N GLN A 113 16.59 -2.84 7.93
CA GLN A 113 16.09 -1.52 8.31
C GLN A 113 14.68 -1.60 8.89
N VAL A 114 13.81 -2.38 8.24
CA VAL A 114 12.44 -2.62 8.71
C VAL A 114 12.44 -3.26 10.10
N ALA A 115 13.28 -4.28 10.32
CA ALA A 115 13.37 -4.98 11.61
C ALA A 115 13.88 -4.08 12.75
N LYS A 116 14.73 -3.10 12.43
CA LYS A 116 15.31 -2.16 13.41
C LYS A 116 14.42 -0.93 13.67
N ALA A 117 13.39 -0.70 12.84
CA ALA A 117 12.52 0.46 12.96
C ALA A 117 11.65 0.39 14.22
N SER A 118 11.68 1.45 15.02
CA SER A 118 10.92 1.53 16.29
C SER A 118 9.41 1.48 16.12
N CYS A 119 8.89 1.85 14.95
CA CYS A 119 7.45 1.78 14.66
C CYS A 119 6.93 0.35 14.49
N GLY A 120 7.81 -0.63 14.25
CA GLY A 120 7.40 -1.99 13.96
C GLY A 120 6.74 -2.17 12.58
N VAL A 121 6.06 -3.28 12.42
CA VAL A 121 5.26 -3.63 11.23
C VAL A 121 3.81 -3.88 11.64
N LEU A 122 2.92 -4.10 10.69
CA LEU A 122 1.56 -4.55 10.98
C LEU A 122 1.63 -5.90 11.71
N ASP A 123 1.04 -5.98 12.89
CA ASP A 123 1.14 -7.13 13.79
C ASP A 123 -0.23 -7.41 14.44
N GLY A 124 -1.05 -8.14 13.71
CA GLY A 124 -2.35 -8.59 14.16
C GLY A 124 -3.53 -7.79 13.62
N GLU A 125 -4.71 -8.30 13.88
CA GLU A 125 -5.99 -7.82 13.36
C GLU A 125 -6.27 -6.34 13.67
N ALA A 126 -5.78 -5.84 14.81
CA ALA A 126 -5.98 -4.45 15.20
C ALA A 126 -5.25 -3.44 14.30
N ASP A 127 -4.20 -3.89 13.61
CA ASP A 127 -3.39 -3.06 12.70
C ASP A 127 -3.81 -3.20 11.23
N ASP A 128 -4.81 -4.04 10.93
CA ASP A 128 -5.24 -4.32 9.57
C ASP A 128 -5.56 -3.05 8.77
N PHE A 129 -5.05 -3.02 7.54
CA PHE A 129 -5.35 -1.97 6.57
C PHE A 129 -6.71 -2.26 5.93
N LEU A 130 -7.77 -1.90 6.66
CA LEU A 130 -9.14 -2.16 6.24
C LEU A 130 -9.92 -0.87 5.97
N PHE A 131 -10.42 -0.73 4.76
CA PHE A 131 -11.45 0.25 4.46
C PHE A 131 -12.82 -0.37 4.73
N ASN A 132 -13.43 -0.01 5.87
CA ASN A 132 -14.75 -0.53 6.24
C ASN A 132 -15.86 0.18 5.44
N LYS A 133 -16.24 -0.44 4.34
CA LYS A 133 -17.32 0.04 3.47
C LYS A 133 -18.70 0.07 4.15
N ALA A 134 -18.92 -0.72 5.19
CA ALA A 134 -20.21 -0.79 5.89
C ALA A 134 -20.53 0.50 6.64
N SER A 135 -19.52 1.28 7.06
CA SER A 135 -19.70 2.61 7.65
C SER A 135 -19.95 3.69 6.61
N TYR A 136 -19.69 3.41 5.33
CA TYR A 136 -19.93 4.30 4.20
C TYR A 136 -21.29 3.97 3.56
N ASN A 137 -22.33 4.38 4.25
CA ASN A 137 -23.68 4.56 3.74
C ASN A 137 -24.32 3.41 2.96
N SER A 138 -25.20 2.70 3.62
CA SER A 138 -26.06 1.63 3.07
C SER A 138 -26.96 2.04 1.90
N SER A 139 -27.09 3.34 1.61
CA SER A 139 -27.92 3.86 0.52
C SER A 139 -27.15 4.17 -0.77
N ASN A 140 -25.84 4.31 -0.69
CA ASN A 140 -25.01 4.49 -1.88
C ASN A 140 -24.46 3.14 -2.29
N GLN A 141 -25.13 2.53 -3.23
CA GLN A 141 -24.73 1.31 -3.91
C GLN A 141 -23.37 1.53 -4.56
N ASP A 142 -22.29 1.30 -3.80
CA ASP A 142 -20.98 1.17 -4.37
C ASP A 142 -21.03 -0.02 -5.34
N LYS A 143 -21.10 0.30 -6.62
CA LYS A 143 -21.16 -0.70 -7.70
C LYS A 143 -20.01 -1.70 -7.61
N THR A 144 -18.87 -1.27 -7.06
CA THR A 144 -17.70 -2.12 -6.82
C THR A 144 -17.97 -3.16 -5.73
N TYR A 145 -18.70 -2.80 -4.68
CA TYR A 145 -19.09 -3.73 -3.63
C TYR A 145 -20.08 -4.78 -4.17
N HIS A 146 -21.08 -4.37 -4.93
CA HIS A 146 -22.03 -5.30 -5.55
C HIS A 146 -21.35 -6.20 -6.57
N TRP A 147 -20.41 -5.66 -7.33
CA TRP A 147 -19.67 -6.43 -8.33
C TRP A 147 -18.76 -7.46 -7.66
N SER A 148 -17.97 -7.05 -6.67
CA SER A 148 -17.09 -7.96 -5.92
C SER A 148 -17.89 -9.02 -5.13
N ASN A 149 -19.02 -8.66 -4.52
CA ASN A 149 -19.87 -9.59 -3.79
C ASN A 149 -20.56 -10.58 -4.74
N GLY A 150 -21.01 -10.12 -5.92
CA GLY A 150 -21.57 -10.98 -6.95
C GLY A 150 -20.56 -11.98 -7.50
N ILE A 151 -19.33 -11.55 -7.73
CA ILE A 151 -18.25 -12.44 -8.20
C ILE A 151 -17.81 -13.40 -7.09
N LEU A 152 -17.62 -12.94 -5.87
CA LEU A 152 -17.21 -13.81 -4.75
C LEU A 152 -18.22 -14.89 -4.41
N GLN A 153 -19.50 -14.66 -4.67
CA GLN A 153 -20.54 -15.69 -4.54
C GLN A 153 -20.49 -16.74 -5.66
N SER A 154 -19.92 -16.41 -6.80
CA SER A 154 -19.84 -17.28 -7.97
C SER A 154 -18.46 -17.94 -8.19
N VAL A 155 -17.41 -17.47 -7.49
CA VAL A 155 -16.06 -17.99 -7.61
C VAL A 155 -15.73 -18.87 -6.42
N GLY A 156 -15.74 -20.18 -6.65
CA GLY A 156 -15.22 -21.15 -5.68
C GLY A 156 -13.69 -21.03 -5.55
N GLY A 157 -13.17 -21.27 -4.36
CA GLY A 157 -11.73 -21.36 -4.15
C GLY A 157 -11.10 -22.45 -5.05
N SER A 158 -9.91 -22.19 -5.57
CA SER A 158 -9.17 -23.20 -6.32
C SER A 158 -8.96 -24.44 -5.46
N LYS A 159 -9.41 -25.61 -5.94
CA LYS A 159 -9.23 -26.89 -5.23
C LYS A 159 -7.76 -27.12 -4.85
N THR A 160 -6.85 -26.82 -5.76
CA THR A 160 -5.40 -26.98 -5.54
C THR A 160 -4.91 -26.12 -4.37
N LEU A 161 -5.39 -24.85 -4.26
CA LEU A 161 -5.03 -23.99 -3.15
C LEU A 161 -5.61 -24.49 -1.83
N ILE A 162 -6.89 -24.90 -1.83
CA ILE A 162 -7.55 -25.45 -0.64
C ILE A 162 -6.85 -26.72 -0.18
N ASP A 163 -6.55 -27.64 -1.09
CA ASP A 163 -5.85 -28.88 -0.77
C ASP A 163 -4.44 -28.59 -0.18
N LEU A 164 -3.73 -27.59 -0.69
CA LEU A 164 -2.44 -27.16 -0.13
C LEU A 164 -2.56 -26.58 1.29
N MET A 165 -3.60 -25.82 1.55
CA MET A 165 -3.85 -25.22 2.89
C MET A 165 -4.27 -26.25 3.92
N VAL A 166 -4.97 -27.32 3.51
CA VAL A 166 -5.46 -28.38 4.42
C VAL A 166 -4.38 -29.45 4.66
N SER A 167 -3.42 -29.60 3.73
CA SER A 167 -2.35 -30.61 3.84
C SER A 167 -1.14 -30.17 4.66
N ASN A 168 -1.09 -28.92 5.15
CA ASN A 168 -0.09 -28.37 6.08
C ASN A 168 -0.71 -28.06 7.43
#